data_a8f494c7e76c411e0fb81246baa2d727
#
_entry.id   a8f494c7e76c411e0fb81246baa2d727
#
_cell.length_a   1.000
_cell.length_b   1.000
_cell.length_c   1.000
_cell.angle_alpha   90.00
_cell.angle_beta   90.00
_cell.angle_gamma   90.00
#
_symmetry.space_group_name_H-M   'P 1'
#
loop_
_entity.id
_entity.type
_entity.pdbx_description
1 polymer ?
#
loop_
_entity_poly.entity_id
_entity_poly.type
_entity_poly.pdbx_seq_one_letter_code
_entity_poly.pdbx_strand_id
1 'polypeptide(L)'
;MTRLTYRTELIHHDPETVFAWHERLGALERLTPPWAVVDLLEKKGGIEDGATVALRVHRGPASFKWVLEHTGYIENERFRDEQTSGPLKSWLHTHRFDAIDGGGTRLEDDIELELPL
;
A
#
# COMPACT_ATOMS: atom_id res chain seq x y z
N MET A 1 8.34 13.81 11.43
CA MET A 1 8.05 12.71 10.49
C MET A 1 8.28 11.36 11.15
N THR A 2 7.38 10.44 10.94
CA THR A 2 7.49 9.07 11.43
C THR A 2 7.72 8.12 10.27
N ARG A 3 8.63 7.18 10.45
CA ARG A 3 8.91 6.15 9.45
C ARG A 3 8.74 4.77 10.06
N LEU A 4 7.98 3.92 9.38
CA LEU A 4 7.75 2.54 9.77
C LEU A 4 8.21 1.64 8.63
N THR A 5 8.94 0.58 8.96
CA THR A 5 9.44 -0.37 7.96
C THR A 5 9.10 -1.79 8.39
N TYR A 6 8.46 -2.54 7.49
CA TYR A 6 8.10 -3.95 7.70
C TYR A 6 8.72 -4.78 6.60
N ARG A 7 9.26 -5.94 6.96
CA ARG A 7 9.85 -6.89 6.00
C ARG A 7 9.29 -8.28 6.21
N THR A 8 9.00 -8.95 5.11
CA THR A 8 8.53 -10.34 5.09
C THR A 8 9.20 -11.06 3.95
N GLU A 9 9.61 -12.31 4.16
CA GLU A 9 10.22 -13.14 3.12
C GLU A 9 9.28 -14.27 2.72
N LEU A 10 9.04 -14.39 1.41
CA LEU A 10 8.23 -15.44 0.81
C LEU A 10 9.16 -16.35 0.02
N ILE A 11 9.63 -17.42 0.66
CA ILE A 11 10.75 -18.26 0.14
C ILE A 11 10.39 -19.11 -1.07
N HIS A 12 9.10 -19.32 -1.35
CA HIS A 12 8.64 -20.17 -2.45
C HIS A 12 7.98 -19.40 -3.60
N HIS A 13 8.04 -18.07 -3.58
CA HIS A 13 7.35 -17.23 -4.56
C HIS A 13 8.29 -16.17 -5.10
N ASP A 14 8.46 -16.10 -6.42
CA ASP A 14 9.32 -15.11 -7.06
C ASP A 14 8.70 -13.70 -7.06
N PRO A 15 9.51 -12.64 -7.28
CA PRO A 15 9.01 -11.26 -7.26
C PRO A 15 7.91 -10.99 -8.29
N GLU A 16 8.00 -11.56 -9.46
CA GLU A 16 6.98 -11.38 -10.51
C GLU A 16 5.62 -11.91 -10.06
N THR A 17 5.60 -13.10 -9.46
CA THR A 17 4.36 -13.70 -8.94
C THR A 17 3.79 -12.88 -7.78
N VAL A 18 4.64 -12.49 -6.83
CA VAL A 18 4.21 -11.71 -5.66
C VAL A 18 3.71 -10.33 -6.07
N PHE A 19 4.39 -9.70 -7.01
CA PHE A 19 3.98 -8.39 -7.56
C PHE A 19 2.61 -8.49 -8.22
N ALA A 20 2.38 -9.54 -9.02
CA ALA A 20 1.09 -9.77 -9.69
C ALA A 20 -0.06 -9.96 -8.69
N TRP A 21 0.19 -10.54 -7.52
CA TRP A 21 -0.82 -10.65 -6.48
C TRP A 21 -1.28 -9.28 -5.98
N HIS A 22 -0.38 -8.32 -5.90
CA HIS A 22 -0.71 -6.97 -5.44
C HIS A 22 -1.52 -6.17 -6.48
N GLU A 23 -1.46 -6.55 -7.74
CA GLU A 23 -2.26 -5.91 -8.79
C GLU A 23 -3.73 -6.33 -8.74
N ARG A 24 -4.06 -7.42 -8.04
CA ARG A 24 -5.43 -7.95 -7.94
C ARG A 24 -6.24 -7.14 -6.94
N LEU A 25 -7.56 -7.08 -7.18
CA LEU A 25 -8.50 -6.33 -6.33
C LEU A 25 -8.43 -6.67 -4.84
N GLY A 26 -8.17 -7.94 -4.50
CA GLY A 26 -8.10 -8.38 -3.11
C GLY A 26 -6.84 -7.97 -2.37
N ALA A 27 -5.84 -7.42 -3.04
CA ALA A 27 -4.60 -7.02 -2.39
C ALA A 27 -4.80 -5.87 -1.41
N LEU A 28 -5.73 -4.95 -1.70
CA LEU A 28 -6.03 -3.82 -0.84
C LEU A 28 -6.46 -4.25 0.56
N GLU A 29 -7.21 -5.34 0.67
CA GLU A 29 -7.70 -5.85 1.96
C GLU A 29 -6.55 -6.32 2.86
N ARG A 30 -5.45 -6.79 2.28
CA ARG A 30 -4.28 -7.26 3.02
C ARG A 30 -3.47 -6.11 3.61
N LEU A 31 -3.63 -4.90 3.07
CA LEU A 31 -2.92 -3.71 3.52
C LEU A 31 -3.68 -2.99 4.63
N THR A 32 -4.90 -3.44 4.94
CA THR A 32 -5.75 -2.83 5.96
C THR A 32 -5.46 -3.44 7.32
N PRO A 33 -5.22 -2.63 8.37
CA PRO A 33 -5.06 -3.15 9.71
C PRO A 33 -6.33 -3.88 10.18
N PRO A 34 -6.21 -5.00 10.92
CA PRO A 34 -7.38 -5.78 11.33
C PRO A 34 -8.34 -5.05 12.28
N TRP A 35 -7.87 -3.97 12.92
CA TRP A 35 -8.71 -3.16 13.82
C TRP A 35 -9.44 -2.01 13.11
N ALA A 36 -9.19 -1.81 11.83
CA ALA A 36 -9.84 -0.76 11.05
C ALA A 36 -10.88 -1.34 10.13
N VAL A 37 -12.05 -0.73 10.06
CA VAL A 37 -13.06 -1.04 9.05
C VAL A 37 -12.88 -0.05 7.91
N VAL A 38 -12.62 -0.56 6.73
CA VAL A 38 -12.34 0.26 5.55
C VAL A 38 -13.31 -0.11 4.44
N ASP A 39 -14.00 0.90 3.90
CA ASP A 39 -14.87 0.74 2.74
C ASP A 39 -14.16 1.30 1.51
N LEU A 40 -14.15 0.53 0.43
CA LEU A 40 -13.67 1.01 -0.85
C LEU A 40 -14.77 1.86 -1.50
N LEU A 41 -14.54 3.16 -1.65
CA LEU A 41 -15.49 4.08 -2.28
C LEU A 41 -15.32 4.13 -3.78
N GLU A 42 -14.07 4.19 -4.27
CA GLU A 42 -13.78 4.27 -5.68
C GLU A 42 -12.38 3.74 -5.94
N LYS A 43 -12.19 3.07 -7.06
CA LYS A 43 -10.89 2.63 -7.54
C LYS A 43 -10.79 2.89 -9.03
N LYS A 44 -9.76 3.65 -9.44
CA LYS A 44 -9.46 3.95 -10.84
C LYS A 44 -8.08 3.42 -11.16
N GLY A 45 -8.00 2.48 -12.11
CA GLY A 45 -6.75 1.81 -12.46
C GLY A 45 -6.38 0.70 -11.48
N GLY A 46 -5.12 0.27 -11.56
CA GLY A 46 -4.53 -0.75 -10.71
C GLY A 46 -3.57 -0.17 -9.69
N ILE A 47 -2.28 -0.48 -9.88
CA ILE A 47 -1.19 0.03 -9.02
C ILE A 47 -0.18 0.89 -9.79
N GLU A 48 -0.42 1.11 -11.09
CA GLU A 48 0.40 1.95 -11.96
C GLU A 48 0.30 3.43 -11.60
N ASP A 49 1.27 4.20 -12.05
CA ASP A 49 1.29 5.64 -11.80
C ASP A 49 0.00 6.31 -12.25
N GLY A 50 -0.55 7.16 -11.40
CA GLY A 50 -1.78 7.87 -11.67
C GLY A 50 -3.05 7.14 -11.25
N ALA A 51 -2.97 5.85 -10.94
CA ALA A 51 -4.12 5.11 -10.41
C ALA A 51 -4.51 5.66 -9.04
N THR A 52 -5.80 5.71 -8.75
CA THR A 52 -6.31 6.29 -7.50
C THR A 52 -7.23 5.34 -6.75
N VAL A 53 -7.23 5.49 -5.43
CA VAL A 53 -8.12 4.75 -4.54
C VAL A 53 -8.72 5.73 -3.55
N ALA A 54 -10.03 5.70 -3.40
CA ALA A 54 -10.73 6.47 -2.37
C ALA A 54 -11.34 5.49 -1.37
N LEU A 55 -11.03 5.71 -0.11
CA LEU A 55 -11.44 4.85 1.00
C LEU A 55 -12.20 5.67 2.04
N ARG A 56 -13.10 5.00 2.77
CA ARG A 56 -13.65 5.53 4.01
C ARG A 56 -13.17 4.65 5.15
N VAL A 57 -12.47 5.25 6.07
CA VAL A 57 -11.93 4.56 7.24
C VAL A 57 -12.82 4.87 8.44
N HIS A 58 -13.27 3.82 9.12
CA HIS A 58 -14.11 3.92 10.32
C HIS A 58 -13.31 3.56 11.55
N ARG A 59 -13.38 4.42 12.56
CA ARG A 59 -12.76 4.18 13.86
C ARG A 59 -13.75 4.60 14.95
N GLY A 60 -14.43 3.62 15.56
CA GLY A 60 -15.50 3.90 16.50
C GLY A 60 -16.61 4.72 15.84
N PRO A 61 -17.10 5.81 16.46
CA PRO A 61 -18.13 6.66 15.87
C PRO A 61 -17.60 7.60 14.79
N ALA A 62 -16.28 7.71 14.64
CA ALA A 62 -15.66 8.60 13.66
C ALA A 62 -15.41 7.90 12.34
N SER A 63 -15.50 8.66 11.25
CA SER A 63 -15.08 8.18 9.94
C SER A 63 -14.44 9.33 9.15
N PHE A 64 -13.55 8.97 8.22
CA PHE A 64 -12.93 9.96 7.34
C PHE A 64 -12.65 9.35 5.98
N LYS A 65 -12.65 10.23 4.97
CA LYS A 65 -12.32 9.85 3.60
C LYS A 65 -10.81 9.97 3.40
N TRP A 66 -10.23 8.95 2.76
CA TRP A 66 -8.80 8.89 2.49
C TRP A 66 -8.59 8.59 1.01
N VAL A 67 -7.93 9.50 0.31
CA VAL A 67 -7.66 9.36 -1.11
C VAL A 67 -6.16 9.16 -1.32
N LEU A 68 -5.82 8.09 -2.01
CA LEU A 68 -4.44 7.72 -2.33
C LEU A 68 -4.24 7.69 -3.84
N GLU A 69 -3.06 8.14 -4.28
CA GLU A 69 -2.64 8.04 -5.66
C GLU A 69 -1.41 7.16 -5.75
N HIS A 70 -1.38 6.28 -6.73
CA HIS A 70 -0.22 5.42 -6.97
C HIS A 70 0.86 6.17 -7.73
N THR A 71 2.10 6.05 -7.27
CA THR A 71 3.27 6.70 -7.86
C THR A 71 4.47 5.75 -7.83
N GLY A 72 5.55 6.12 -8.51
CA GLY A 72 6.82 5.40 -8.43
C GLY A 72 6.77 3.95 -8.89
N TYR A 73 5.90 3.62 -9.84
CA TYR A 73 5.72 2.27 -10.35
C TYR A 73 6.95 1.81 -11.15
N ILE A 74 7.48 0.66 -10.76
CA ILE A 74 8.48 -0.08 -11.53
C ILE A 74 8.04 -1.53 -11.51
N GLU A 75 7.68 -2.07 -12.67
CA GLU A 75 7.16 -3.43 -12.80
C GLU A 75 8.05 -4.45 -12.08
N ASN A 76 7.42 -5.32 -11.29
CA ASN A 76 8.06 -6.37 -10.49
C ASN A 76 9.05 -5.90 -9.42
N GLU A 77 9.19 -4.59 -9.20
CA GLU A 77 10.13 -4.03 -8.22
C GLU A 77 9.47 -3.22 -7.12
N ARG A 78 8.57 -2.27 -7.48
CA ARG A 78 7.93 -1.42 -6.48
C ARG A 78 6.71 -0.68 -6.99
N PHE A 79 5.89 -0.22 -6.04
CA PHE A 79 4.89 0.82 -6.28
C PHE A 79 4.67 1.59 -4.97
N ARG A 80 4.06 2.76 -5.04
CA ARG A 80 3.81 3.63 -3.89
C ARG A 80 2.36 4.06 -3.83
N ASP A 81 1.89 4.30 -2.60
CA ASP A 81 0.61 4.95 -2.31
C ASP A 81 0.92 6.27 -1.64
N GLU A 82 0.47 7.37 -2.21
CA GLU A 82 0.65 8.71 -1.67
C GLU A 82 -0.69 9.34 -1.37
N GLN A 83 -0.85 9.89 -0.17
CA GLN A 83 -2.08 10.59 0.19
C GLN A 83 -2.19 11.89 -0.58
N THR A 84 -3.30 12.06 -1.30
CA THR A 84 -3.64 13.33 -1.94
C THR A 84 -4.70 14.09 -1.15
N SER A 85 -5.49 13.38 -0.37
CA SER A 85 -6.47 13.97 0.54
C SER A 85 -6.73 13.01 1.69
N GLY A 86 -6.77 13.51 2.90
CA GLY A 86 -7.02 12.64 4.06
C GLY A 86 -6.67 13.28 5.39
N PRO A 87 -6.71 12.46 6.46
CA PRO A 87 -6.59 12.94 7.83
C PRO A 87 -5.15 13.24 8.24
N LEU A 88 -4.16 12.73 7.54
CA LEU A 88 -2.75 12.94 7.89
C LEU A 88 -2.22 14.17 7.18
N LYS A 89 -1.14 14.74 7.72
CA LYS A 89 -0.43 15.83 7.04
C LYS A 89 0.27 15.31 5.80
N SER A 90 0.87 14.11 5.90
CA SER A 90 1.45 13.41 4.76
C SER A 90 1.43 11.90 4.98
N TRP A 91 1.41 11.17 3.88
CA TRP A 91 1.51 9.72 3.86
C TRP A 91 2.14 9.28 2.55
N LEU A 92 3.22 8.49 2.65
CA LEU A 92 3.86 7.86 1.52
C LEU A 92 4.20 6.43 1.90
N HIS A 93 3.58 5.46 1.25
CA HIS A 93 3.82 4.04 1.48
C HIS A 93 4.48 3.43 0.25
N THR A 94 5.71 2.97 0.41
CA THR A 94 6.46 2.31 -0.66
C THR A 94 6.44 0.81 -0.44
N HIS A 95 6.01 0.07 -1.46
CA HIS A 95 6.01 -1.39 -1.49
C HIS A 95 7.16 -1.84 -2.39
N ARG A 96 8.14 -2.56 -1.82
CA ARG A 96 9.28 -3.09 -2.58
C ARG A 96 9.26 -4.61 -2.63
N PHE A 97 9.73 -5.14 -3.75
CA PHE A 97 9.75 -6.55 -4.05
C PHE A 97 11.15 -6.90 -4.52
N ASP A 98 11.94 -7.53 -3.65
CA ASP A 98 13.32 -7.89 -3.96
C ASP A 98 13.49 -9.40 -4.03
N ALA A 99 14.20 -9.85 -5.06
CA ALA A 99 14.57 -11.26 -5.17
C ALA A 99 15.56 -11.64 -4.06
N ILE A 100 15.35 -12.79 -3.46
CA ILE A 100 16.27 -13.37 -2.49
C ILE A 100 16.80 -14.70 -3.01
N ASP A 101 17.87 -15.20 -2.40
CA ASP A 101 18.48 -16.47 -2.78
C ASP A 101 17.46 -17.61 -2.70
N GLY A 102 17.50 -18.53 -3.66
CA GLY A 102 16.58 -19.66 -3.72
C GLY A 102 15.27 -19.39 -4.43
N GLY A 103 15.11 -18.24 -5.10
CA GLY A 103 13.94 -17.92 -5.92
C GLY A 103 12.77 -17.31 -5.15
N GLY A 104 12.99 -16.89 -3.92
CA GLY A 104 11.96 -16.23 -3.12
C GLY A 104 11.94 -14.73 -3.30
N THR A 105 11.10 -14.06 -2.51
CA THR A 105 10.91 -12.60 -2.53
C THR A 105 10.94 -12.04 -1.13
N ARG A 106 11.64 -10.93 -0.95
CA ARG A 106 11.51 -10.07 0.23
C ARG A 106 10.51 -8.98 -0.09
N LEU A 107 9.46 -8.91 0.71
CA LEU A 107 8.53 -7.78 0.71
C LEU A 107 9.01 -6.76 1.72
N GLU A 108 9.11 -5.52 1.32
CA GLU A 108 9.40 -4.43 2.22
C GLU A 108 8.33 -3.35 2.08
N ASP A 109 7.71 -3.01 3.20
CA ASP A 109 6.76 -1.92 3.31
C ASP A 109 7.44 -0.79 4.07
N ASP A 110 7.60 0.36 3.42
CA ASP A 110 8.25 1.54 3.97
C ASP A 110 7.24 2.67 4.00
N ILE A 111 6.85 3.09 5.19
CA ILE A 111 5.80 4.07 5.40
C ILE A 111 6.41 5.33 6.03
N GLU A 112 6.28 6.45 5.35
CA GLU A 112 6.65 7.76 5.86
C GLU A 112 5.39 8.58 6.06
N LEU A 113 5.16 9.05 7.29
CA LEU A 113 3.95 9.79 7.61
C LEU A 113 4.20 10.95 8.57
N GLU A 114 3.37 11.97 8.48
CA GLU A 114 3.29 13.04 9.45
C GLU A 114 1.85 13.13 9.98
N LEU A 115 1.74 13.21 11.30
CA LEU A 115 0.45 13.39 11.96
C LEU A 115 -0.01 14.84 11.81
N PRO A 116 -1.32 15.11 11.80
CA PRO A 116 -1.84 16.47 11.80
C PRO A 116 -1.47 17.18 13.12
N LEU A 117 -1.25 18.44 13.04
CA LEU A 117 -0.98 19.27 14.23
C LEU A 117 -2.25 19.52 15.02
#